data_dd832e264340aca0f3b57ad237eedb9f
#
_entry.id   dd832e264340aca0f3b57ad237eedb9f
#
_cell.length_a   1.000
_cell.length_b   1.000
_cell.length_c   1.000
_cell.angle_alpha   90.00
_cell.angle_beta   90.00
_cell.angle_gamma   90.00
#
_symmetry.space_group_name_H-M   'P 1'
#
loop_
_entity.id
_entity.type
_entity.pdbx_description
1 polymer ?
#
loop_
_entity_poly.entity_id
_entity_poly.type
_entity_poly.pdbx_seq_one_letter_code
_entity_poly.pdbx_strand_id
1 'polypeptide(L)'
;MPLPIAGEVEVVVGSANPVAIHGDPYVDLAVFAAGDESPTMVRVPAAKFPAVDGEPPRLPSGGDRLVLTVLLGQVDAVRMPDPA
;
A
#
# COMPACT_ATOMS: atom_id res chain seq x y z
N MET A 1 -8.68 -9.93 -7.15
CA MET A 1 -9.60 -8.91 -7.65
C MET A 1 -8.83 -7.63 -7.94
N PRO A 2 -9.04 -7.01 -9.09
CA PRO A 2 -8.35 -5.75 -9.36
C PRO A 2 -8.83 -4.67 -8.38
N LEU A 3 -7.99 -3.65 -8.18
CA LEU A 3 -8.35 -2.53 -7.34
C LEU A 3 -9.54 -1.77 -7.94
N PRO A 4 -10.38 -1.14 -7.10
CA PRO A 4 -11.47 -0.31 -7.60
C PRO A 4 -10.91 0.91 -8.35
N ILE A 5 -11.74 1.54 -9.18
CA ILE A 5 -11.35 2.78 -9.88
C ILE A 5 -11.19 3.91 -8.86
N ALA A 6 -12.04 3.95 -7.85
CA ALA A 6 -11.98 4.94 -6.77
C ALA A 6 -12.58 4.34 -5.51
N GLY A 7 -12.11 4.80 -4.35
CA GLY A 7 -12.61 4.38 -3.05
C GLY A 7 -11.53 3.80 -2.17
N GLU A 8 -11.94 3.27 -1.02
CA GLU A 8 -11.02 2.63 -0.08
C GLU A 8 -11.14 1.11 -0.17
N VAL A 9 -10.00 0.43 -0.03
CA VAL A 9 -9.97 -1.03 0.03
C VAL A 9 -9.01 -1.47 1.13
N GLU A 10 -9.46 -2.38 1.98
CA GLU A 10 -8.60 -2.99 2.99
C GLU A 10 -7.89 -4.19 2.37
N VAL A 11 -6.58 -4.27 2.56
CA VAL A 11 -5.76 -5.31 1.99
C VAL A 11 -4.80 -5.88 3.03
N VAL A 12 -4.32 -7.10 2.77
CA VAL A 12 -3.23 -7.72 3.52
C VAL A 12 -1.99 -7.69 2.64
N VAL A 13 -0.88 -7.23 3.20
CA VAL A 13 0.38 -7.16 2.48
C VAL A 13 1.01 -8.56 2.41
N GLY A 14 1.33 -9.01 1.21
CA GLY A 14 2.10 -10.23 1.00
C GLY A 14 3.60 -9.94 1.02
N SER A 15 4.00 -8.85 0.38
CA SER A 15 5.40 -8.41 0.39
C SER A 15 5.46 -6.91 0.09
N ALA A 16 6.57 -6.29 0.51
CA ALA A 16 6.84 -4.89 0.26
C ALA A 16 8.32 -4.74 -0.11
N ASN A 17 8.59 -4.22 -1.30
CA ASN A 17 9.95 -4.04 -1.79
C ASN A 17 10.21 -2.59 -2.14
N PRO A 18 11.14 -1.92 -1.44
CA PRO A 18 11.52 -0.56 -1.79
C PRO A 18 12.27 -0.55 -3.11
N VAL A 19 11.92 0.41 -3.98
CA VAL A 19 12.59 0.61 -5.26
C VAL A 19 12.81 2.10 -5.47
N ALA A 20 13.79 2.45 -6.29
CA ALA A 20 14.04 3.83 -6.67
C ALA A 20 13.83 3.98 -8.18
N ILE A 21 13.07 4.99 -8.59
CA ILE A 21 12.81 5.28 -9.99
C ILE A 21 13.18 6.73 -10.21
N HIS A 22 14.17 6.98 -11.06
CA HIS A 22 14.69 8.32 -11.32
C HIS A 22 15.06 9.07 -10.03
N GLY A 23 15.59 8.34 -9.04
CA GLY A 23 15.97 8.92 -7.75
C GLY A 23 14.84 9.06 -6.75
N ASP A 24 13.60 8.81 -7.13
CA ASP A 24 12.45 8.91 -6.23
C ASP A 24 12.16 7.55 -5.58
N PRO A 25 11.90 7.53 -4.25
CA PRO A 25 11.61 6.28 -3.57
C PRO A 25 10.17 5.85 -3.74
N TYR A 26 9.99 4.58 -4.09
CA TYR A 26 8.68 3.91 -4.20
C TYR A 26 8.74 2.59 -3.46
N VAL A 27 7.57 2.02 -3.21
CA VAL A 27 7.45 0.68 -2.64
C VAL A 27 6.54 -0.14 -3.54
N ASP A 28 7.04 -1.29 -4.00
CA ASP A 28 6.22 -2.25 -4.74
C ASP A 28 5.59 -3.20 -3.74
N LEU A 29 4.26 -3.19 -3.70
CA LEU A 29 3.48 -4.02 -2.79
C LEU A 29 2.80 -5.14 -3.57
N ALA A 30 2.85 -6.35 -3.01
CA ALA A 30 1.95 -7.42 -3.39
C ALA A 30 0.86 -7.46 -2.32
N VAL A 31 -0.39 -7.21 -2.68
CA VAL A 31 -1.48 -7.09 -1.73
C VAL A 31 -2.64 -8.03 -2.08
N PHE A 32 -3.33 -8.52 -1.05
CA PHE A 32 -4.49 -9.37 -1.19
C PHE A 32 -5.70 -8.64 -0.61
N ALA A 33 -6.73 -8.44 -1.43
CA ALA A 33 -8.03 -8.03 -0.93
C ALA A 33 -8.79 -9.25 -0.41
N ALA A 34 -9.90 -9.03 0.29
CA ALA A 34 -10.69 -10.14 0.83
C ALA A 34 -11.12 -11.12 -0.26
N GLY A 35 -10.81 -12.39 -0.06
CA GLY A 35 -11.16 -13.46 -0.99
C GLY A 35 -10.17 -13.67 -2.14
N ASP A 36 -9.12 -12.87 -2.23
CA ASP A 36 -8.13 -13.02 -3.31
C ASP A 36 -7.20 -14.20 -3.05
N GLU A 37 -7.00 -15.03 -4.08
CA GLU A 37 -6.02 -16.12 -4.05
C GLU A 37 -4.67 -15.69 -4.60
N SER A 38 -4.65 -14.64 -5.42
CA SER A 38 -3.43 -14.11 -6.03
C SER A 38 -3.28 -12.65 -5.67
N PRO A 39 -2.04 -12.19 -5.49
CA PRO A 39 -1.81 -10.79 -5.12
C PRO A 39 -2.03 -9.85 -6.30
N THR A 40 -2.41 -8.62 -5.97
CA THR A 40 -2.38 -7.51 -6.90
C THR A 40 -1.12 -6.70 -6.62
N MET A 41 -0.36 -6.40 -7.67
CA MET A 41 0.86 -5.60 -7.53
C MET A 41 0.52 -4.11 -7.66
N VAL A 42 0.95 -3.32 -6.68
CA VAL A 42 0.78 -1.87 -6.72
C VAL A 42 2.09 -1.19 -6.39
N ARG A 43 2.34 -0.04 -7.03
CA ARG A 43 3.51 0.80 -6.75
C ARG A 43 3.04 2.06 -6.05
N VAL A 44 3.61 2.33 -4.88
CA VAL A 44 3.18 3.44 -4.04
C VAL A 44 4.41 4.30 -3.72
N PRO A 45 4.32 5.63 -3.91
CA PRO A 45 5.40 6.51 -3.45
C PRO A 45 5.64 6.30 -1.95
N ALA A 46 6.91 6.18 -1.55
CA ALA A 46 7.25 5.92 -0.15
C ALA A 46 6.69 7.00 0.79
N ALA A 47 6.57 8.23 0.31
CA ALA A 47 6.03 9.34 1.09
C ALA A 47 4.54 9.19 1.45
N LYS A 48 3.82 8.27 0.81
CA LYS A 48 2.40 8.03 1.10
C LYS A 48 2.20 7.14 2.34
N PHE A 49 3.25 6.48 2.81
CA PHE A 49 3.14 5.64 4.01
C PHE A 49 3.16 6.47 5.27
N PRO A 50 2.43 6.02 6.32
CA PRO A 50 2.42 6.75 7.60
C PRO A 50 3.83 6.89 8.17
N ALA A 51 4.11 8.05 8.75
CA ALA A 51 5.39 8.33 9.37
C ALA A 51 5.16 9.12 10.67
N VAL A 52 6.08 8.94 11.62
CA VAL A 52 6.12 9.77 12.82
C VAL A 52 7.04 10.96 12.50
N ASP A 53 6.71 12.13 13.03
CA ASP A 53 7.51 13.34 12.81
C ASP A 53 8.98 13.10 13.19
N GLY A 54 9.88 13.44 12.27
CA GLY A 54 11.31 13.26 12.46
C GLY A 54 11.82 11.87 12.12
N GLU A 55 10.97 10.95 11.70
CA GLU A 55 11.37 9.60 11.30
C GLU A 55 11.02 9.35 9.82
N PRO A 56 11.75 8.45 9.14
CA PRO A 56 11.36 8.07 7.78
C PRO A 56 10.03 7.30 7.81
N PRO A 57 9.28 7.29 6.68
CA PRO A 57 8.07 6.49 6.59
C PRO A 57 8.34 5.02 6.93
N ARG A 58 7.44 4.43 7.72
CA ARG A 58 7.54 3.02 8.08
C ARG A 58 6.92 2.18 6.98
N LEU A 59 7.72 1.30 6.38
CA LEU A 59 7.25 0.40 5.34
C LEU A 59 6.52 -0.80 5.97
N PRO A 60 5.46 -1.30 5.31
CA PRO A 60 4.76 -2.48 5.80
C PRO A 60 5.57 -3.75 5.60
N SER A 61 5.19 -4.79 6.34
CA SER A 61 5.77 -6.13 6.23
C SER A 61 4.67 -7.12 5.83
N GLY A 62 5.08 -8.29 5.37
CA GLY A 62 4.11 -9.35 5.06
C GLY A 62 3.21 -9.66 6.25
N GLY A 63 1.91 -9.74 6.00
CA GLY A 63 0.89 -9.96 7.03
C GLY A 63 0.26 -8.68 7.56
N ASP A 64 0.85 -7.52 7.32
CA ASP A 64 0.27 -6.25 7.76
C ASP A 64 -1.01 -5.93 6.99
N ARG A 65 -1.94 -5.28 7.66
CA ARG A 65 -3.16 -4.78 7.04
C ARG A 65 -3.01 -3.31 6.72
N LEU A 66 -3.48 -2.92 5.56
CA LEU A 66 -3.50 -1.52 5.13
C LEU A 66 -4.86 -1.20 4.52
N VAL A 67 -5.22 0.08 4.59
CA VAL A 67 -6.34 0.62 3.83
C VAL A 67 -5.75 1.51 2.75
N LEU A 68 -6.02 1.17 1.50
CA LEU A 68 -5.56 1.93 0.35
C LEU A 68 -6.68 2.81 -0.15
N THR A 69 -6.42 4.10 -0.30
CA THR A 69 -7.33 5.00 -0.99
C THR A 69 -6.93 5.00 -2.45
N VAL A 70 -7.85 4.60 -3.31
CA VAL A 70 -7.61 4.46 -4.74
C VAL A 70 -8.33 5.58 -5.48
N LEU A 71 -7.64 6.21 -6.42
CA LEU A 71 -8.20 7.23 -7.27
C LEU A 71 -7.73 6.97 -8.70
N LEU A 72 -8.69 6.81 -9.62
CA LEU A 72 -8.42 6.51 -11.03
C LEU A 72 -7.51 5.28 -11.21
N GLY A 73 -7.73 4.25 -10.37
CA GLY A 73 -6.98 3.01 -10.45
C GLY A 73 -5.59 3.06 -9.83
N GLN A 74 -5.20 4.18 -9.23
CA GLN A 74 -3.90 4.35 -8.58
C GLN A 74 -4.07 4.59 -7.09
N VAL A 75 -3.07 4.15 -6.31
CA VAL A 75 -3.08 4.37 -4.87
C VAL A 75 -2.73 5.82 -4.59
N ASP A 76 -3.68 6.55 -4.00
CA ASP A 76 -3.52 7.96 -3.65
C ASP A 76 -3.07 8.15 -2.21
N ALA A 77 -3.48 7.27 -1.30
CA ALA A 77 -3.12 7.34 0.10
C ALA A 77 -3.11 5.95 0.72
N VAL A 78 -2.34 5.82 1.81
CA VAL A 78 -2.24 4.58 2.58
C VAL A 78 -2.47 4.95 4.04
N ARG A 79 -3.31 4.19 4.73
CA ARG A 79 -3.47 4.34 6.19
C ARG A 79 -3.57 2.98 6.84
N MET A 80 -3.33 2.95 8.15
CA MET A 80 -3.56 1.76 8.94
C MET A 80 -5.06 1.59 9.18
N PRO A 81 -5.57 0.35 9.21
CA PRO A 81 -6.97 0.13 9.56
C PRO A 81 -7.22 0.57 11.00
N ASP A 82 -8.47 0.98 11.29
CA ASP A 82 -8.84 1.35 12.63
C ASP A 82 -8.70 0.15 13.57
N PRO A 83 -8.24 0.36 14.82
CA PRO A 83 -8.18 -0.74 15.77
C PRO A 83 -9.58 -1.26 16.10
N ALA A 84 -9.68 -2.56 16.17
CA ALA A 84 -10.95 -3.23 16.49
C ALA A 84 -11.35 -3.01 17.95
#